data_19ed888fc555b1d45bece462b16e9f4d
#
_entry.id   19ed888fc555b1d45bece462b16e9f4d
#
_cell.length_a   1.000
_cell.length_b   1.000
_cell.length_c   1.000
_cell.angle_alpha   90.00
_cell.angle_beta   90.00
_cell.angle_gamma   90.00
#
_symmetry.space_group_name_H-M   'P 1'
#
loop_
_entity.id
_entity.type
_entity.pdbx_description
1 polymer ?
#
loop_
_entity_poly.entity_id
_entity_poly.type
_entity_poly.pdbx_seq_one_letter_code
_entity_poly.pdbx_strand_id
1 'polypeptide(L)'
;LRSRGLGDVYKRQDVGSYVGGSLQPVTLATIYKDDLLYTYFNITDNQWLAMLMQQGTAQQKDTLPRQITVNLGEDGIQPYPATLDYFAPNVDLSTGTLNLRARLDNPKGLLKSGLYVSITLPYGKESQAILIPDASIGTDQLGKYVYVVNDSDMVRYRHVEVGQLIDDSLRQITGGLSPQERYVTRALMKVREGMKVKPISK
;
A
#
# COMPACT_ATOMS: atom_id res chain seq x y z
N LEU A 1 -23.86 -3.60 36.80
CA LEU A 1 -22.44 -3.33 36.90
C LEU A 1 -21.99 -2.65 35.61
N ARG A 2 -21.75 -1.33 35.63
CA ARG A 2 -21.09 -0.65 34.53
C ARG A 2 -19.59 -0.93 34.66
N SER A 3 -19.03 -1.73 33.74
CA SER A 3 -17.59 -1.93 33.66
C SER A 3 -16.96 -0.67 33.06
N ARG A 4 -16.31 0.15 33.88
CA ARG A 4 -15.44 1.22 33.40
C ARG A 4 -14.09 0.61 33.02
N GLY A 5 -13.76 0.64 31.72
CA GLY A 5 -12.44 0.26 31.21
C GLY A 5 -12.23 -1.22 30.86
N LEU A 6 -13.28 -2.02 30.85
CA LEU A 6 -13.30 -3.37 30.27
C LEU A 6 -14.03 -3.27 28.93
N GLY A 7 -13.48 -3.86 27.87
CA GLY A 7 -14.14 -3.98 26.58
C GLY A 7 -15.45 -4.78 26.65
N ASP A 8 -15.91 -5.31 25.53
CA ASP A 8 -17.14 -6.08 25.49
C ASP A 8 -17.08 -7.32 26.39
N VAL A 9 -18.11 -7.49 27.23
CA VAL A 9 -18.25 -8.63 28.15
C VAL A 9 -19.36 -9.55 27.63
N TYR A 10 -18.98 -10.73 27.19
CA TYR A 10 -19.94 -11.78 26.84
C TYR A 10 -20.24 -12.64 28.07
N LYS A 11 -21.46 -12.54 28.60
CA LYS A 11 -21.93 -13.26 29.79
C LYS A 11 -22.58 -14.57 29.36
N ARG A 12 -22.11 -15.68 29.90
CA ARG A 12 -22.64 -17.04 29.60
C ARG A 12 -23.65 -17.54 30.60
N GLN A 13 -24.07 -16.70 31.56
CA GLN A 13 -24.97 -17.15 32.65
C GLN A 13 -26.02 -16.08 32.92
N ASP A 14 -27.23 -16.58 33.28
CA ASP A 14 -28.34 -15.80 33.78
C ASP A 14 -28.40 -15.79 35.29
N VAL A 15 -29.20 -14.90 35.87
CA VAL A 15 -29.42 -14.78 37.30
C VAL A 15 -30.10 -16.07 37.78
N GLY A 16 -29.51 -16.78 38.75
CA GLY A 16 -29.99 -18.03 39.26
C GLY A 16 -29.35 -19.27 38.65
N SER A 17 -28.45 -19.14 37.68
CA SER A 17 -27.70 -20.29 37.14
C SER A 17 -26.75 -20.86 38.18
N TYR A 18 -26.81 -22.21 38.37
CA TYR A 18 -25.89 -22.90 39.28
C TYR A 18 -24.48 -22.97 38.70
N VAL A 19 -23.51 -22.54 39.49
CA VAL A 19 -22.08 -22.57 39.14
C VAL A 19 -21.34 -23.39 40.17
N GLY A 20 -20.93 -24.58 39.79
CA GLY A 20 -20.15 -25.45 40.64
C GLY A 20 -20.59 -26.92 40.57
N GLY A 21 -19.78 -27.83 41.15
CA GLY A 21 -20.08 -29.28 41.19
C GLY A 21 -19.47 -30.10 40.05
N SER A 22 -18.78 -29.50 39.11
CA SER A 22 -18.01 -30.20 38.09
C SER A 22 -16.52 -30.08 38.37
N LEU A 23 -15.76 -31.14 38.15
CA LEU A 23 -14.29 -31.15 38.19
C LEU A 23 -13.66 -30.34 37.04
N GLN A 24 -14.47 -29.90 36.10
CA GLN A 24 -14.01 -29.10 34.97
C GLN A 24 -14.32 -27.61 35.20
N PRO A 25 -13.37 -26.69 34.88
CA PRO A 25 -13.60 -25.27 35.02
C PRO A 25 -14.70 -24.79 34.05
N VAL A 26 -15.66 -24.01 34.59
CA VAL A 26 -16.76 -23.44 33.83
C VAL A 26 -16.43 -21.98 33.48
N THR A 27 -16.46 -21.64 32.21
CA THR A 27 -16.28 -20.26 31.76
C THR A 27 -17.54 -19.44 32.03
N LEU A 28 -17.47 -18.49 32.95
CA LEU A 28 -18.59 -17.63 33.35
C LEU A 28 -18.81 -16.45 32.44
N ALA A 29 -17.73 -15.83 31.98
CA ALA A 29 -17.76 -14.69 31.05
C ALA A 29 -16.49 -14.65 30.22
N THR A 30 -16.58 -14.09 29.04
CA THR A 30 -15.44 -13.76 28.21
C THR A 30 -15.37 -12.25 28.09
N ILE A 31 -14.23 -11.68 28.43
CA ILE A 31 -13.98 -10.25 28.38
C ILE A 31 -13.03 -9.99 27.23
N TYR A 32 -13.42 -9.12 26.32
CA TYR A 32 -12.60 -8.68 25.18
C TYR A 32 -12.06 -7.27 25.49
N LYS A 33 -10.79 -7.10 25.27
CA LYS A 33 -10.13 -5.78 25.27
C LYS A 33 -9.84 -5.42 23.82
N ASP A 34 -10.65 -4.54 23.28
CA ASP A 34 -10.65 -4.16 21.86
C ASP A 34 -10.31 -2.68 21.60
N ASP A 35 -9.76 -1.99 22.61
CA ASP A 35 -9.18 -0.65 22.50
C ASP A 35 -7.88 -0.61 21.66
N LEU A 36 -7.21 -1.76 21.57
CA LEU A 36 -6.01 -1.99 20.78
C LEU A 36 -6.15 -3.28 20.00
N LEU A 37 -5.98 -3.21 18.70
CA LEU A 37 -6.03 -4.35 17.79
C LEU A 37 -4.68 -4.59 17.12
N TYR A 38 -4.46 -5.81 16.70
CA TYR A 38 -3.30 -6.20 15.91
C TYR A 38 -3.75 -6.72 14.56
N THR A 39 -3.06 -6.31 13.52
CA THR A 39 -3.21 -6.88 12.19
C THR A 39 -1.95 -7.63 11.80
N TYR A 40 -2.11 -8.84 11.25
CA TYR A 40 -1.03 -9.69 10.76
C TYR A 40 -1.14 -9.78 9.26
N PHE A 41 -0.02 -9.65 8.59
CA PHE A 41 0.06 -9.76 7.14
C PHE A 41 1.43 -10.25 6.70
N ASN A 42 1.51 -10.74 5.47
CA ASN A 42 2.72 -11.26 4.91
C ASN A 42 3.16 -10.40 3.73
N ILE A 43 4.46 -10.19 3.60
CA ILE A 43 5.10 -9.65 2.41
C ILE A 43 6.01 -10.71 1.80
N THR A 44 6.22 -10.66 0.49
CA THR A 44 7.16 -11.58 -0.17
C THR A 44 8.60 -11.19 0.14
N ASP A 45 9.51 -12.15 0.01
CA ASP A 45 10.95 -11.92 0.11
C ASP A 45 11.46 -10.86 -0.87
N ASN A 46 10.93 -10.85 -2.11
CA ASN A 46 11.26 -9.84 -3.11
C ASN A 46 10.81 -8.43 -2.70
N GLN A 47 9.62 -8.30 -2.10
CA GLN A 47 9.15 -7.01 -1.56
C GLN A 47 10.04 -6.54 -0.41
N TRP A 48 10.43 -7.47 0.47
CA TRP A 48 11.36 -7.18 1.54
C TRP A 48 12.71 -6.69 1.04
N LEU A 49 13.29 -7.38 0.04
CA LEU A 49 14.56 -6.97 -0.57
C LEU A 49 14.45 -5.61 -1.26
N ALA A 50 13.36 -5.34 -1.98
CA ALA A 50 13.10 -4.04 -2.60
C ALA A 50 13.04 -2.92 -1.56
N MET A 51 12.39 -3.16 -0.41
CA MET A 51 12.36 -2.21 0.70
C MET A 51 13.76 -1.93 1.26
N LEU A 52 14.58 -2.96 1.41
CA LEU A 52 15.96 -2.80 1.90
C LEU A 52 16.85 -2.02 0.91
N MET A 53 16.71 -2.29 -0.39
CA MET A 53 17.51 -1.62 -1.43
C MET A 53 17.18 -0.13 -1.55
N GLN A 54 15.93 0.25 -1.38
CA GLN A 54 15.51 1.65 -1.46
C GLN A 54 15.93 2.49 -0.25
N GLN A 55 16.27 1.86 0.86
CA GLN A 55 16.68 2.57 2.08
C GLN A 55 18.16 3.00 2.11
N GLY A 56 18.95 2.65 1.09
CA GLY A 56 20.38 2.97 1.08
C GLY A 56 21.16 2.23 2.17
N THR A 57 22.49 2.19 2.03
CA THR A 57 23.46 1.46 2.87
C THR A 57 23.07 1.21 4.35
N ALA A 58 23.11 -0.01 4.70
CA ALA A 58 22.89 -0.83 5.89
C ALA A 58 23.20 -0.30 7.30
N GLN A 59 23.26 0.99 7.55
CA GLN A 59 23.58 1.53 8.90
C GLN A 59 22.38 2.09 9.70
N GLN A 60 21.19 2.10 9.12
CA GLN A 60 19.98 2.55 9.83
C GLN A 60 18.94 1.43 9.90
N LYS A 61 19.13 0.49 10.83
CA LYS A 61 18.14 -0.53 11.20
C LYS A 61 16.80 0.06 11.71
N ASP A 62 16.71 1.37 11.88
CA ASP A 62 15.53 2.07 12.43
C ASP A 62 14.64 2.76 11.38
N THR A 63 14.92 2.60 10.09
CA THR A 63 14.23 3.38 9.03
C THR A 63 13.19 2.60 8.22
N LEU A 64 12.81 1.41 8.64
CA LEU A 64 11.64 0.76 8.06
C LEU A 64 10.39 1.64 8.32
N PRO A 65 9.51 1.82 7.34
CA PRO A 65 8.31 2.62 7.53
C PRO A 65 7.49 2.01 8.67
N ARG A 66 7.50 2.69 9.81
CA ARG A 66 6.74 2.22 10.99
C ARG A 66 5.25 2.50 10.83
N GLN A 67 4.89 3.48 10.03
CA GLN A 67 3.48 3.84 9.80
C GLN A 67 2.97 3.18 8.52
N ILE A 68 1.84 2.53 8.65
CA ILE A 68 1.10 1.90 7.56
C ILE A 68 -0.34 2.36 7.59
N THR A 69 -1.04 2.13 6.51
CA THR A 69 -2.45 2.43 6.39
C THR A 69 -3.25 1.14 6.27
N VAL A 70 -4.29 1.03 7.10
CA VAL A 70 -5.22 -0.10 7.11
C VAL A 70 -6.54 0.35 6.50
N ASN A 71 -6.96 -0.31 5.41
CA ASN A 71 -8.21 -0.04 4.69
C ASN A 71 -9.20 -1.18 4.97
N LEU A 72 -10.46 -0.83 5.22
CA LEU A 72 -11.52 -1.79 5.57
C LEU A 72 -12.32 -2.31 4.35
N GLY A 73 -11.82 -2.06 3.14
CA GLY A 73 -12.37 -2.66 1.91
C GLY A 73 -13.66 -2.06 1.37
N GLU A 74 -14.31 -1.12 2.05
CA GLU A 74 -15.48 -0.41 1.55
C GLU A 74 -15.13 1.04 1.18
N ASP A 75 -15.61 1.48 0.02
CA ASP A 75 -15.49 2.85 -0.44
C ASP A 75 -16.22 3.80 0.52
N GLY A 76 -15.51 4.83 1.00
CA GLY A 76 -16.07 5.85 1.91
C GLY A 76 -15.68 5.69 3.38
N ILE A 77 -15.04 4.60 3.78
CA ILE A 77 -14.45 4.47 5.12
C ILE A 77 -13.04 5.06 5.11
N GLN A 78 -12.77 6.01 6.00
CA GLN A 78 -11.43 6.58 6.11
C GLN A 78 -10.41 5.52 6.52
N PRO A 79 -9.24 5.52 5.89
CA PRO A 79 -8.15 4.62 6.27
C PRO A 79 -7.71 4.84 7.72
N TYR A 80 -7.39 3.77 8.41
CA TYR A 80 -6.88 3.81 9.78
C TYR A 80 -5.35 3.78 9.78
N PRO A 81 -4.69 4.71 10.48
CA PRO A 81 -3.25 4.64 10.67
C PRO A 81 -2.92 3.51 11.64
N ALA A 82 -1.90 2.73 11.31
CA ALA A 82 -1.37 1.68 12.17
C ALA A 82 0.16 1.77 12.23
N THR A 83 0.74 1.20 13.27
CA THR A 83 2.18 1.22 13.50
C THR A 83 2.73 -0.19 13.45
N LEU A 84 3.70 -0.44 12.59
CA LEU A 84 4.45 -1.70 12.57
C LEU A 84 5.25 -1.83 13.86
N ASP A 85 5.03 -2.92 14.58
CA ASP A 85 5.69 -3.22 15.85
C ASP A 85 6.45 -4.55 15.86
N TYR A 86 6.23 -5.40 14.85
CA TYR A 86 6.90 -6.69 14.77
C TYR A 86 7.19 -7.09 13.33
N PHE A 87 8.38 -7.63 13.14
CA PHE A 87 8.88 -8.28 11.92
C PHE A 87 9.37 -9.67 12.28
N ALA A 88 8.91 -10.69 11.58
CA ALA A 88 9.43 -12.03 11.79
C ALA A 88 10.94 -12.08 11.50
N PRO A 89 11.73 -12.77 12.31
CA PRO A 89 13.17 -12.88 12.08
C PRO A 89 13.55 -13.76 10.88
N ASN A 90 12.61 -14.59 10.41
CA ASN A 90 12.84 -15.56 9.35
C ASN A 90 11.76 -15.44 8.27
N VAL A 91 12.14 -15.75 7.03
CA VAL A 91 11.20 -15.99 5.93
C VAL A 91 10.65 -17.41 6.08
N ASP A 92 9.34 -17.57 5.92
CA ASP A 92 8.71 -18.88 5.83
C ASP A 92 9.10 -19.53 4.49
N LEU A 93 9.86 -20.63 4.56
CA LEU A 93 10.40 -21.31 3.38
C LEU A 93 9.30 -21.98 2.52
N SER A 94 8.14 -22.25 3.09
CA SER A 94 7.03 -22.88 2.36
C SER A 94 6.28 -21.88 1.46
N THR A 95 6.23 -20.62 1.85
CA THR A 95 5.50 -19.56 1.16
C THR A 95 6.39 -18.48 0.57
N GLY A 96 7.67 -18.42 0.95
CA GLY A 96 8.58 -17.35 0.55
C GLY A 96 8.16 -15.98 1.11
N THR A 97 7.52 -15.96 2.28
CA THR A 97 6.98 -14.72 2.85
C THR A 97 7.52 -14.42 4.24
N LEU A 98 7.54 -13.14 4.58
CA LEU A 98 7.87 -12.62 5.90
C LEU A 98 6.60 -12.14 6.59
N ASN A 99 6.36 -12.62 7.81
CA ASN A 99 5.20 -12.20 8.59
C ASN A 99 5.49 -10.88 9.33
N LEU A 100 4.56 -9.95 9.25
CA LEU A 100 4.59 -8.66 9.91
C LEU A 100 3.35 -8.47 10.79
N ARG A 101 3.50 -7.65 11.82
CA ARG A 101 2.41 -7.24 12.68
C ARG A 101 2.38 -5.73 12.81
N ALA A 102 1.18 -5.18 12.77
CA ALA A 102 0.99 -3.78 13.09
C ALA A 102 -0.06 -3.62 14.19
N ARG A 103 0.15 -2.60 14.99
CA ARG A 103 -0.73 -2.17 16.06
C ARG A 103 -1.65 -1.07 15.57
N LEU A 104 -2.93 -1.22 15.86
CA LEU A 104 -4.02 -0.32 15.47
C LEU A 104 -4.79 0.12 16.71
N ASP A 105 -4.83 1.43 16.96
CA ASP A 105 -5.61 1.99 18.07
C ASP A 105 -7.09 2.05 17.69
N ASN A 106 -7.95 1.56 18.58
CA ASN A 106 -9.40 1.45 18.39
C ASN A 106 -10.18 2.08 19.57
N PRO A 107 -9.96 3.38 19.88
CA PRO A 107 -10.49 4.01 21.08
C PRO A 107 -12.03 4.08 21.11
N LYS A 108 -12.66 3.98 19.95
CA LYS A 108 -14.13 3.99 19.83
C LYS A 108 -14.75 2.59 19.84
N GLY A 109 -13.95 1.52 19.84
CA GLY A 109 -14.42 0.14 19.79
C GLY A 109 -15.19 -0.23 18.51
N LEU A 110 -14.98 0.52 17.42
CA LEU A 110 -15.72 0.32 16.17
C LEU A 110 -15.20 -0.89 15.38
N LEU A 111 -13.92 -1.14 15.47
CA LEU A 111 -13.30 -2.29 14.83
C LEU A 111 -13.39 -3.50 15.73
N LYS A 112 -13.68 -4.64 15.13
CA LYS A 112 -13.76 -5.93 15.84
C LYS A 112 -12.69 -6.89 15.30
N SER A 113 -12.18 -7.73 16.18
CA SER A 113 -11.29 -8.81 15.79
C SER A 113 -11.98 -9.76 14.81
N GLY A 114 -11.24 -10.20 13.79
CA GLY A 114 -11.76 -11.07 12.73
C GLY A 114 -12.20 -10.33 11.46
N LEU A 115 -12.13 -9.00 11.43
CA LEU A 115 -12.37 -8.24 10.20
C LEU A 115 -11.22 -8.46 9.21
N TYR A 116 -11.58 -8.61 7.94
CA TYR A 116 -10.61 -8.61 6.84
C TYR A 116 -10.24 -7.18 6.49
N VAL A 117 -8.94 -6.92 6.32
CA VAL A 117 -8.40 -5.58 6.04
C VAL A 117 -7.38 -5.63 4.92
N SER A 118 -7.32 -4.58 4.13
CA SER A 118 -6.25 -4.34 3.16
C SER A 118 -5.21 -3.40 3.76
N ILE A 119 -3.93 -3.68 3.52
CA ILE A 119 -2.84 -2.92 4.10
C ILE A 119 -2.04 -2.24 3.01
N THR A 120 -1.88 -0.93 3.14
CA THR A 120 -0.99 -0.14 2.31
C THR A 120 0.29 0.14 3.10
N LEU A 121 1.38 -0.48 2.67
CA LEU A 121 2.70 -0.31 3.22
C LEU A 121 3.52 0.60 2.28
N PRO A 122 3.71 1.89 2.61
CA PRO A 122 4.53 2.77 1.79
C PRO A 122 6.00 2.40 1.99
N TYR A 123 6.70 2.08 0.93
CA TYR A 123 8.13 1.84 0.95
C TYR A 123 8.79 2.59 -0.20
N GLY A 124 9.87 3.30 0.12
CA GLY A 124 10.60 4.11 -0.83
C GLY A 124 9.89 5.42 -1.20
N LYS A 125 10.67 6.44 -1.41
CA LYS A 125 10.27 7.71 -2.01
C LYS A 125 11.24 7.97 -3.16
N GLU A 126 10.79 7.80 -4.38
CA GLU A 126 11.50 8.37 -5.51
C GLU A 126 11.13 9.85 -5.59
N SER A 127 12.02 10.70 -5.12
CA SER A 127 11.82 12.15 -5.09
C SER A 127 11.78 12.81 -6.48
N GLN A 128 12.14 12.08 -7.54
CA GLN A 128 12.23 12.56 -8.91
C GLN A 128 11.57 11.59 -9.92
N ALA A 129 10.55 10.87 -9.51
CA ALA A 129 9.79 10.02 -10.43
C ALA A 129 9.08 10.88 -11.49
N ILE A 130 9.31 10.56 -12.76
CA ILE A 130 8.57 11.17 -13.86
C ILE A 130 7.25 10.40 -13.99
N LEU A 131 6.13 11.10 -13.76
CA LEU A 131 4.80 10.55 -13.90
C LEU A 131 4.12 11.18 -15.11
N ILE A 132 3.65 10.36 -16.04
CA ILE A 132 2.90 10.81 -17.20
C ILE A 132 1.58 10.05 -17.33
N PRO A 133 0.54 10.63 -17.94
CA PRO A 133 -0.69 9.91 -18.20
C PRO A 133 -0.44 8.63 -19.01
N ASP A 134 -0.94 7.48 -18.57
CA ASP A 134 -0.76 6.20 -19.25
C ASP A 134 -1.28 6.26 -20.70
N ALA A 135 -2.33 7.04 -20.95
CA ALA A 135 -2.86 7.33 -22.28
C ALA A 135 -1.87 8.06 -23.22
N SER A 136 -0.77 8.59 -22.70
CA SER A 136 0.31 9.26 -23.48
C SER A 136 1.39 8.29 -23.93
N ILE A 137 1.31 7.02 -23.52
CA ILE A 137 2.29 5.99 -23.81
C ILE A 137 1.73 5.09 -24.92
N GLY A 138 2.45 5.03 -26.03
CA GLY A 138 2.20 4.07 -27.08
C GLY A 138 2.88 2.73 -26.83
N THR A 139 2.42 1.70 -27.54
CA THR A 139 3.05 0.37 -27.53
C THR A 139 3.26 -0.07 -28.96
N ASP A 140 4.45 -0.58 -29.24
CA ASP A 140 4.77 -1.20 -30.50
C ASP A 140 5.50 -2.55 -30.30
N GLN A 141 6.08 -3.09 -31.35
CA GLN A 141 6.80 -4.37 -31.31
C GLN A 141 8.10 -4.32 -30.49
N LEU A 142 8.67 -3.12 -30.29
CA LEU A 142 9.92 -2.89 -29.58
C LEU A 142 9.68 -2.52 -28.12
N GLY A 143 8.42 -2.24 -27.71
CA GLY A 143 8.08 -1.92 -26.32
C GLY A 143 7.20 -0.69 -26.15
N LYS A 144 7.43 0.05 -25.09
CA LYS A 144 6.70 1.29 -24.77
C LYS A 144 7.43 2.50 -25.35
N TYR A 145 6.67 3.47 -25.86
CA TYR A 145 7.22 4.69 -26.41
C TYR A 145 6.38 5.92 -26.10
N VAL A 146 6.99 7.09 -26.19
CA VAL A 146 6.33 8.38 -26.15
C VAL A 146 6.79 9.26 -27.33
N TYR A 147 5.96 10.21 -27.70
CA TYR A 147 6.34 11.27 -28.63
C TYR A 147 6.84 12.49 -27.85
N VAL A 148 8.14 12.81 -27.97
CA VAL A 148 8.78 13.96 -27.35
C VAL A 148 8.80 15.10 -28.37
N VAL A 149 8.61 16.33 -27.92
CA VAL A 149 8.67 17.53 -28.76
C VAL A 149 9.95 18.29 -28.46
N ASN A 150 10.80 18.45 -29.45
CA ASN A 150 12.06 19.21 -29.32
C ASN A 150 11.84 20.74 -29.35
N ASP A 151 12.91 21.50 -29.18
CA ASP A 151 12.88 22.97 -29.17
C ASP A 151 12.45 23.61 -30.51
N SER A 152 12.51 22.86 -31.61
CA SER A 152 12.04 23.26 -32.93
C SER A 152 10.58 22.88 -33.20
N ASP A 153 9.85 22.45 -32.16
CA ASP A 153 8.47 21.96 -32.22
C ASP A 153 8.28 20.75 -33.14
N MET A 154 9.33 19.94 -33.31
CA MET A 154 9.32 18.73 -34.09
C MET A 154 9.11 17.52 -33.17
N VAL A 155 8.23 16.61 -33.57
CA VAL A 155 7.97 15.38 -32.88
C VAL A 155 9.07 14.36 -33.11
N ARG A 156 9.55 13.75 -32.04
CA ARG A 156 10.51 12.66 -32.05
C ARG A 156 9.89 11.46 -31.35
N TYR A 157 10.02 10.32 -31.97
CA TYR A 157 9.68 9.03 -31.37
C TYR A 157 10.81 8.60 -30.40
N ARG A 158 10.42 8.14 -29.19
CA ARG A 158 11.40 7.71 -28.20
C ARG A 158 10.87 6.54 -27.39
N HIS A 159 11.66 5.48 -27.30
CA HIS A 159 11.43 4.39 -26.37
C HIS A 159 11.60 4.84 -24.93
N VAL A 160 10.74 4.31 -24.06
CA VAL A 160 10.77 4.59 -22.62
C VAL A 160 10.62 3.29 -21.85
N GLU A 161 11.29 3.25 -20.71
CA GLU A 161 11.07 2.21 -19.72
C GLU A 161 10.01 2.67 -18.74
N VAL A 162 9.01 1.81 -18.52
CA VAL A 162 7.86 2.12 -17.67
C VAL A 162 7.90 1.32 -16.39
N GLY A 163 7.56 1.98 -15.29
CA GLY A 163 7.39 1.40 -13.98
C GLY A 163 5.91 1.14 -13.64
N GLN A 164 5.56 1.36 -12.38
CA GLN A 164 4.23 1.11 -11.84
C GLN A 164 3.17 2.08 -12.38
N LEU A 165 1.93 1.61 -12.48
CA LEU A 165 0.76 2.46 -12.68
C LEU A 165 0.32 3.01 -11.33
N ILE A 166 0.14 4.34 -11.26
CA ILE A 166 -0.25 5.05 -10.05
C ILE A 166 -1.63 5.67 -10.29
N ASP A 167 -2.54 5.48 -9.33
CA ASP A 167 -3.91 6.03 -9.36
C ASP A 167 -4.67 5.70 -10.66
N ASP A 168 -4.45 4.51 -11.23
CA ASP A 168 -5.07 3.99 -12.48
C ASP A 168 -4.94 4.92 -13.70
N SER A 169 -4.21 6.02 -13.60
CA SER A 169 -4.12 7.02 -14.66
C SER A 169 -2.71 7.48 -14.99
N LEU A 170 -1.80 7.42 -14.05
CA LEU A 170 -0.43 7.87 -14.19
C LEU A 170 0.55 6.70 -14.22
N ARG A 171 1.43 6.68 -15.18
CA ARG A 171 2.51 5.70 -15.30
C ARG A 171 3.84 6.33 -14.93
N GLN A 172 4.60 5.67 -14.10
CA GLN A 172 5.97 6.02 -13.82
C GLN A 172 6.85 5.71 -15.02
N ILE A 173 7.73 6.64 -15.37
CA ILE A 173 8.80 6.44 -16.35
C ILE A 173 10.11 6.27 -15.59
N THR A 174 10.75 5.13 -15.76
CA THR A 174 12.03 4.78 -15.12
C THR A 174 13.24 5.07 -15.99
N GLY A 175 13.03 5.19 -17.31
CA GLY A 175 14.10 5.52 -18.24
C GLY A 175 13.60 6.08 -19.57
N GLY A 176 14.45 6.81 -20.29
CA GLY A 176 14.18 7.31 -21.62
C GLY A 176 13.53 8.69 -21.72
N LEU A 177 13.11 9.31 -20.61
CA LEU A 177 12.51 10.64 -20.59
C LEU A 177 13.17 11.50 -19.51
N SER A 178 13.40 12.79 -19.80
CA SER A 178 13.93 13.75 -18.82
C SER A 178 12.81 14.64 -18.26
N PRO A 179 12.94 15.11 -17.00
CA PRO A 179 11.87 15.87 -16.32
C PRO A 179 11.46 17.17 -17.02
N GLN A 180 12.35 17.75 -17.84
CA GLN A 180 12.13 19.02 -18.52
C GLN A 180 11.69 18.87 -19.98
N GLU A 181 11.61 17.63 -20.49
CA GLU A 181 11.21 17.39 -21.87
C GLU A 181 9.71 17.52 -22.05
N ARG A 182 9.32 18.13 -23.17
CA ARG A 182 7.92 18.24 -23.57
C ARG A 182 7.50 16.97 -24.32
N TYR A 183 6.35 16.44 -24.00
CA TYR A 183 5.82 15.24 -24.65
C TYR A 183 4.35 15.43 -25.05
N VAL A 184 3.88 14.61 -25.98
CA VAL A 184 2.52 14.67 -26.51
C VAL A 184 1.59 13.90 -25.55
N THR A 185 0.59 14.60 -24.99
CA THR A 185 -0.38 14.04 -24.04
C THR A 185 -1.66 13.55 -24.69
N ARG A 186 -1.99 14.04 -25.88
CA ARG A 186 -3.24 13.73 -26.57
C ARG A 186 -3.02 13.52 -28.06
N ALA A 187 -3.96 12.79 -28.69
CA ALA A 187 -3.99 12.58 -30.14
C ALA A 187 -2.78 11.77 -30.69
N LEU A 188 -2.26 10.80 -29.97
CA LEU A 188 -1.15 9.94 -30.38
C LEU A 188 -1.36 9.33 -31.77
N MET A 189 -2.59 8.98 -32.13
CA MET A 189 -2.91 8.42 -33.45
C MET A 189 -2.76 9.40 -34.61
N LYS A 190 -2.74 10.71 -34.34
CA LYS A 190 -2.61 11.77 -35.36
C LYS A 190 -1.19 12.28 -35.50
N VAL A 191 -0.32 11.91 -34.57
CA VAL A 191 1.05 12.40 -34.49
C VAL A 191 2.00 11.35 -35.07
N ARG A 192 2.96 11.78 -35.85
CA ARG A 192 4.02 10.93 -36.41
C ARG A 192 5.38 11.60 -36.20
N GLU A 193 6.42 10.79 -36.17
CA GLU A 193 7.78 11.29 -36.11
C GLU A 193 8.08 12.27 -37.25
N GLY A 194 8.78 13.35 -36.95
CA GLY A 194 9.12 14.40 -37.89
C GLY A 194 8.02 15.43 -38.16
N MET A 195 6.82 15.26 -37.62
CA MET A 195 5.77 16.29 -37.71
C MET A 195 6.14 17.52 -36.89
N LYS A 196 5.84 18.69 -37.44
CA LYS A 196 5.87 19.95 -36.70
C LYS A 196 4.52 20.15 -36.01
N VAL A 197 4.54 20.33 -34.69
CA VAL A 197 3.35 20.54 -33.89
C VAL A 197 3.32 21.92 -33.29
N LYS A 198 2.13 22.46 -33.05
CA LYS A 198 1.97 23.69 -32.30
C LYS A 198 1.53 23.31 -30.88
N PRO A 199 2.43 23.42 -29.90
CA PRO A 199 2.09 23.06 -28.54
C PRO A 199 1.03 24.02 -27.99
N ILE A 200 -0.02 23.42 -27.39
CA ILE A 200 -1.01 24.16 -26.62
C ILE A 200 -0.65 23.90 -25.16
N SER A 201 0.09 24.79 -24.55
CA SER A 201 0.35 24.71 -23.10
C SER A 201 -0.95 24.99 -22.33
N LYS A 202 -1.23 24.13 -21.39
CA LYS A 202 -2.32 24.31 -20.42
C LYS A 202 -1.74 24.82 -19.13
#